data_c0e33d88c96121fa66dfeaea524fa1e7
#
_entry.id   c0e33d88c96121fa66dfeaea524fa1e7
#
_cell.length_a   1.000
_cell.length_b   1.000
_cell.length_c   1.000
_cell.angle_alpha   90.00
_cell.angle_beta   90.00
_cell.angle_gamma   90.00
#
_symmetry.space_group_name_H-M   'P 1'
#
loop_
_entity.id
_entity.type
_entity.pdbx_description
1 polymer ?
#
loop_
_entity_poly.entity_id
_entity_poly.type
_entity_poly.pdbx_seq_one_letter_code
_entity_poly.pdbx_strand_id
1 'polypeptide(L)'
;MLEQDGETIDGLFERNDVVLREKEGLTQNKGWFPLPGKKTPEGPITEICENGVFYRVDVENGQKTGFFLDQKYNRLAVAKLARGRTVLDCFTHTGSFALNAARGGAKHVTAVDVSEFAVECARRNAERNGLGDVMECVAANVFDLLPALAQQPVKYDF
;
A
#
# COMPACT_ATOMS: atom_id res chain seq x y z
N MET A 1 22.31 15.43 2.44
CA MET A 1 22.36 14.21 3.28
C MET A 1 22.20 12.97 2.42
N LEU A 2 21.03 12.62 1.86
CA LEU A 2 20.89 11.41 1.03
C LEU A 2 21.81 11.37 -0.20
N GLU A 3 21.97 12.46 -0.93
CA GLU A 3 22.89 12.53 -2.08
C GLU A 3 24.36 12.41 -1.67
N GLN A 4 24.73 12.81 -0.45
CA GLN A 4 26.08 12.62 0.09
C GLN A 4 26.36 11.15 0.41
N ASP A 5 25.30 10.36 0.65
CA ASP A 5 25.37 8.92 0.88
C ASP A 5 25.30 8.11 -0.44
N GLY A 6 25.34 8.80 -1.60
CA GLY A 6 25.34 8.19 -2.93
C GLY A 6 23.95 7.85 -3.48
N GLU A 7 22.89 8.27 -2.81
CA GLU A 7 21.52 8.05 -3.27
C GLU A 7 21.11 9.05 -4.35
N THR A 8 20.38 8.58 -5.35
CA THR A 8 19.79 9.44 -6.39
C THR A 8 18.41 9.90 -5.95
N ILE A 9 18.19 11.20 -5.92
CA ILE A 9 16.88 11.80 -5.62
C ILE A 9 16.27 12.29 -6.93
N ASP A 10 15.18 11.66 -7.38
CA ASP A 10 14.47 12.05 -8.59
C ASP A 10 13.50 13.21 -8.36
N GLY A 11 12.94 13.31 -7.17
CA GLY A 11 12.03 14.38 -6.79
C GLY A 11 11.73 14.42 -5.29
N LEU A 12 11.22 15.55 -4.85
CA LEU A 12 10.76 15.76 -3.48
C LEU A 12 9.32 16.26 -3.54
N PHE A 13 8.37 15.48 -3.01
CA PHE A 13 6.97 15.88 -2.93
C PHE A 13 6.62 16.30 -1.50
N GLU A 14 6.15 17.54 -1.35
CA GLU A 14 5.72 18.09 -0.06
C GLU A 14 4.27 17.71 0.24
N ARG A 15 4.03 17.14 1.41
CA ARG A 15 2.71 16.76 1.95
C ARG A 15 2.50 17.43 3.30
N ASN A 16 2.33 18.76 3.26
CA ASN A 16 2.07 19.60 4.43
C ASN A 16 0.61 20.11 4.45
N ASP A 17 -0.30 19.37 3.84
CA ASP A 17 -1.72 19.66 3.68
C ASP A 17 -2.56 19.19 4.88
N VAL A 18 -2.09 19.46 6.10
CA VAL A 18 -2.79 19.09 7.34
C VAL A 18 -3.30 20.32 8.11
N VAL A 19 -4.55 20.26 8.53
CA VAL A 19 -5.24 21.36 9.23
C VAL A 19 -4.53 21.81 10.52
N LEU A 20 -3.76 20.92 11.16
CA LEU A 20 -3.01 21.25 12.37
C LEU A 20 -1.98 22.36 12.15
N ARG A 21 -1.41 22.47 10.95
CA ARG A 21 -0.45 23.54 10.59
C ARG A 21 -1.05 24.92 10.74
N GLU A 22 -2.31 25.10 10.32
CA GLU A 22 -3.00 26.40 10.46
C GLU A 22 -3.15 26.82 11.92
N LYS A 23 -3.37 25.86 12.83
CA LYS A 23 -3.43 26.13 14.28
C LYS A 23 -2.09 26.57 14.86
N GLU A 24 -1.00 26.21 14.20
CA GLU A 24 0.38 26.61 14.55
C GLU A 24 0.85 27.85 13.80
N GLY A 25 -0.04 28.50 13.02
CA GLY A 25 0.29 29.68 12.23
C GLY A 25 1.14 29.39 10.98
N LEU A 26 1.16 28.13 10.53
CA LEU A 26 1.91 27.69 9.36
C LEU A 26 0.98 27.53 8.15
N THR A 27 1.49 27.83 6.96
CA THR A 27 0.75 27.59 5.70
C THR A 27 0.72 26.11 5.33
N GLN A 28 -0.39 25.67 4.76
CA GLN A 28 -0.46 24.36 4.12
C GLN A 28 0.20 24.40 2.75
N ASN A 29 0.99 23.37 2.41
CA ASN A 29 1.58 23.19 1.10
C ASN A 29 1.41 21.75 0.64
N LYS A 30 1.14 21.57 -0.66
CA LYS A 30 1.11 20.27 -1.31
C LYS A 30 1.64 20.42 -2.73
N GLY A 31 2.64 19.63 -3.10
CA GLY A 31 3.20 19.67 -4.45
C GLY A 31 4.68 19.30 -4.51
N TRP A 32 5.21 19.36 -5.72
CA TRP A 32 6.63 19.13 -5.96
C TRP A 32 7.47 20.29 -5.40
N PHE A 33 8.44 19.93 -4.56
CA PHE A 33 9.43 20.88 -4.11
C PHE A 33 10.52 21.02 -5.17
N PRO A 34 10.83 22.26 -5.64
CA PRO A 34 11.83 22.47 -6.68
C PRO A 34 13.23 22.09 -6.17
N LEU A 35 13.89 21.19 -6.89
CA LEU A 35 15.28 20.81 -6.63
C LEU A 35 16.21 21.51 -7.64
N PRO A 36 17.26 22.24 -7.19
CA PRO A 36 18.19 22.92 -8.09
C PRO A 36 18.81 21.94 -9.08
N GLY A 37 18.76 22.28 -10.38
CA GLY A 37 19.35 21.48 -11.45
C GLY A 37 18.62 20.19 -11.82
N LYS A 38 17.45 19.92 -11.23
CA LYS A 38 16.63 18.73 -11.55
C LYS A 38 15.30 19.11 -12.20
N LYS A 39 14.86 18.30 -13.16
CA LYS A 39 13.51 18.39 -13.73
C LYS A 39 12.52 17.83 -12.74
N THR A 40 11.40 18.53 -12.53
CA THR A 40 10.27 18.01 -11.74
C THR A 40 9.72 16.73 -12.40
N PRO A 41 9.46 15.65 -11.64
CA PRO A 41 8.81 14.44 -12.17
C PRO A 41 7.46 14.75 -12.85
N GLU A 42 7.12 13.98 -13.89
CA GLU A 42 5.92 14.22 -14.70
C GLU A 42 4.60 13.88 -14.01
N GLY A 43 4.67 13.11 -12.91
CA GLY A 43 3.46 12.72 -12.16
C GLY A 43 3.80 12.19 -10.77
N PRO A 44 2.77 12.03 -9.92
CA PRO A 44 2.95 11.67 -8.52
C PRO A 44 3.10 10.16 -8.29
N ILE A 45 3.04 9.35 -9.33
CA ILE A 45 3.15 7.91 -9.21
C ILE A 45 4.61 7.48 -9.29
N THR A 46 5.06 6.78 -8.27
CA THR A 46 6.37 6.14 -8.25
C THR A 46 6.24 4.63 -8.01
N GLU A 47 7.27 3.87 -8.36
CA GLU A 47 7.35 2.45 -8.04
C GLU A 47 8.40 2.24 -6.95
N ILE A 48 8.05 1.47 -5.94
CA ILE A 48 8.99 1.02 -4.90
C ILE A 48 9.03 -0.50 -4.86
N CYS A 49 10.16 -1.05 -4.40
CA CYS A 49 10.32 -2.48 -4.14
C CYS A 49 10.64 -2.69 -2.65
N GLU A 50 9.78 -3.45 -1.97
CA GLU A 50 9.99 -3.83 -0.58
C GLU A 50 9.73 -5.32 -0.39
N ASN A 51 10.64 -6.04 0.26
CA ASN A 51 10.54 -7.50 0.49
C ASN A 51 10.38 -8.30 -0.83
N GLY A 52 10.86 -7.80 -1.95
CA GLY A 52 10.68 -8.41 -3.27
C GLY A 52 9.29 -8.23 -3.88
N VAL A 53 8.47 -7.35 -3.32
CA VAL A 53 7.16 -6.94 -3.83
C VAL A 53 7.26 -5.54 -4.40
N PHE A 54 6.75 -5.34 -5.63
CA PHE A 54 6.67 -4.04 -6.27
C PHE A 54 5.33 -3.37 -5.98
N TYR A 55 5.37 -2.08 -5.68
CA TYR A 55 4.17 -1.28 -5.41
C TYR A 55 4.19 -0.01 -6.25
N ARG A 56 3.06 0.29 -6.87
CA ARG A 56 2.79 1.64 -7.36
C ARG A 56 2.28 2.48 -6.20
N VAL A 57 2.99 3.57 -5.93
CA VAL A 57 2.71 4.48 -4.83
C VAL A 57 2.35 5.85 -5.39
N ASP A 58 1.21 6.38 -5.00
CA ASP A 58 0.79 7.74 -5.28
C ASP A 58 1.22 8.64 -4.12
N VAL A 59 2.26 9.45 -4.36
CA VAL A 59 2.79 10.36 -3.32
C VAL A 59 1.91 11.58 -3.11
N GLU A 60 1.00 11.87 -4.04
CA GLU A 60 0.07 12.99 -3.95
C GLU A 60 -1.25 12.64 -3.27
N ASN A 61 -1.91 11.54 -3.71
CA ASN A 61 -3.25 11.19 -3.27
C ASN A 61 -3.27 9.99 -2.32
N GLY A 62 -2.15 9.29 -2.19
CA GLY A 62 -2.02 8.17 -1.27
C GLY A 62 -2.17 8.62 0.19
N GLN A 63 -2.65 7.71 1.04
CA GLN A 63 -2.82 7.96 2.46
C GLN A 63 -1.48 8.31 3.11
N LYS A 64 -1.45 9.34 3.96
CA LYS A 64 -0.23 9.91 4.56
C LYS A 64 0.79 10.29 3.46
N THR A 65 1.93 9.59 3.39
CA THR A 65 3.00 9.81 2.41
C THR A 65 2.93 8.86 1.21
N GLY A 66 1.80 8.16 1.04
CA GLY A 66 1.55 7.20 -0.04
C GLY A 66 1.87 5.75 0.32
N PHE A 67 2.75 5.51 1.27
CA PHE A 67 3.13 4.17 1.72
C PHE A 67 3.58 4.14 3.19
N PHE A 68 3.27 3.06 3.90
CA PHE A 68 3.59 2.89 5.32
C PHE A 68 4.93 2.17 5.50
N LEU A 69 6.04 2.88 5.45
CA LEU A 69 7.39 2.32 5.54
C LEU A 69 7.66 1.60 6.86
N ASP A 70 7.06 2.06 7.95
CA ASP A 70 7.17 1.50 9.30
C ASP A 70 6.66 0.05 9.40
N GLN A 71 5.79 -0.38 8.47
CA GLN A 71 5.20 -1.72 8.47
C GLN A 71 6.04 -2.79 7.74
N LYS A 72 7.22 -2.46 7.24
CA LYS A 72 8.08 -3.35 6.44
C LYS A 72 8.29 -4.73 7.08
N TYR A 73 8.65 -4.74 8.35
CA TYR A 73 8.95 -6.00 9.07
C TYR A 73 7.68 -6.77 9.44
N ASN A 74 6.58 -6.08 9.70
CA ASN A 74 5.28 -6.70 9.94
C ASN A 74 4.78 -7.40 8.68
N ARG A 75 4.90 -6.77 7.51
CA ARG A 75 4.59 -7.41 6.23
C ARG A 75 5.44 -8.64 5.97
N LEU A 76 6.74 -8.58 6.28
CA LEU A 76 7.62 -9.74 6.15
C LEU A 76 7.24 -10.88 7.12
N ALA A 77 6.80 -10.56 8.34
CA ALA A 77 6.31 -11.55 9.30
C ALA A 77 5.04 -12.24 8.78
N VAL A 78 4.09 -11.47 8.23
CA VAL A 78 2.87 -12.00 7.59
C VAL A 78 3.21 -12.94 6.44
N ALA A 79 4.17 -12.59 5.57
CA ALA A 79 4.62 -13.46 4.49
C ALA A 79 5.08 -14.84 4.99
N LYS A 80 5.81 -14.87 6.10
CA LYS A 80 6.28 -16.14 6.72
C LYS A 80 5.13 -16.97 7.28
N LEU A 81 4.13 -16.32 7.89
CA LEU A 81 2.98 -16.99 8.50
C LEU A 81 1.97 -17.50 7.46
N ALA A 82 1.88 -16.84 6.31
CA ALA A 82 0.85 -17.10 5.30
C ALA A 82 1.08 -18.36 4.47
N ARG A 83 2.28 -18.96 4.51
CA ARG A 83 2.63 -20.10 3.65
C ARG A 83 1.64 -21.25 3.78
N GLY A 84 1.03 -21.64 2.64
CA GLY A 84 0.08 -22.75 2.54
C GLY A 84 -1.28 -22.48 3.18
N ARG A 85 -1.57 -21.24 3.58
CA ARG A 85 -2.80 -20.82 4.25
C ARG A 85 -3.74 -20.04 3.35
N THR A 86 -5.00 -20.01 3.72
CA THR A 86 -6.02 -19.09 3.20
C THR A 86 -6.07 -17.86 4.12
N VAL A 87 -5.86 -16.69 3.55
CA VAL A 87 -5.67 -15.44 4.30
C VAL A 87 -6.79 -14.43 4.00
N LEU A 88 -7.27 -13.75 5.02
CA LEU A 88 -8.16 -12.60 4.91
C LEU A 88 -7.44 -11.35 5.42
N ASP A 89 -7.21 -10.39 4.52
CA ASP A 89 -6.63 -9.09 4.85
C ASP A 89 -7.74 -8.03 4.88
N CYS A 90 -8.17 -7.69 6.10
CA CYS A 90 -9.18 -6.68 6.35
C CYS A 90 -8.56 -5.29 6.39
N PHE A 91 -9.21 -4.31 5.74
CA PHE A 91 -8.70 -2.94 5.61
C PHE A 91 -7.37 -2.89 4.84
N THR A 92 -7.35 -3.64 3.74
CA THR A 92 -6.13 -3.94 2.98
C THR A 92 -5.45 -2.70 2.37
N HIS A 93 -6.19 -1.57 2.24
CA HIS A 93 -5.74 -0.36 1.55
C HIS A 93 -5.24 -0.72 0.14
N THR A 94 -3.99 -0.44 -0.22
CA THR A 94 -3.40 -0.77 -1.52
C THR A 94 -2.84 -2.21 -1.60
N GLY A 95 -3.24 -3.10 -0.68
CA GLY A 95 -2.93 -4.51 -0.71
C GLY A 95 -1.57 -4.90 -0.13
N SER A 96 -0.92 -4.04 0.66
CA SER A 96 0.49 -4.28 1.02
C SER A 96 0.70 -5.52 1.91
N PHE A 97 -0.19 -5.83 2.83
CA PHE A 97 -0.13 -7.06 3.63
C PHE A 97 -0.56 -8.29 2.81
N ALA A 98 -1.66 -8.17 2.06
CA ALA A 98 -2.17 -9.22 1.18
C ALA A 98 -1.11 -9.68 0.16
N LEU A 99 -0.41 -8.72 -0.49
CA LEU A 99 0.67 -9.00 -1.43
C LEU A 99 1.84 -9.75 -0.79
N ASN A 100 2.23 -9.37 0.42
CA ASN A 100 3.28 -10.08 1.15
C ASN A 100 2.82 -11.49 1.56
N ALA A 101 1.55 -11.66 1.95
CA ALA A 101 0.98 -13.00 2.22
C ALA A 101 1.00 -13.87 0.96
N ALA A 102 0.53 -13.36 -0.17
CA ALA A 102 0.54 -14.07 -1.46
C ALA A 102 1.97 -14.41 -1.89
N ARG A 103 2.91 -13.45 -1.83
CA ARG A 103 4.33 -13.65 -2.13
C ARG A 103 4.98 -14.68 -1.21
N GLY A 104 4.54 -14.75 0.06
CA GLY A 104 4.99 -15.73 1.06
C GLY A 104 4.50 -17.16 0.82
N GLY A 105 3.65 -17.37 -0.18
CA GLY A 105 3.12 -18.67 -0.56
C GLY A 105 1.79 -19.02 0.10
N ALA A 106 0.93 -18.04 0.36
CA ALA A 106 -0.46 -18.28 0.68
C ALA A 106 -1.13 -19.09 -0.45
N LYS A 107 -2.10 -19.95 -0.13
CA LYS A 107 -2.91 -20.65 -1.13
C LYS A 107 -3.90 -19.72 -1.79
N HIS A 108 -4.47 -18.82 -1.02
CA HIS A 108 -5.42 -17.81 -1.45
C HIS A 108 -5.41 -16.64 -0.47
N VAL A 109 -5.58 -15.43 -0.98
CA VAL A 109 -5.68 -14.21 -0.18
C VAL A 109 -6.90 -13.42 -0.64
N THR A 110 -7.81 -13.13 0.29
CA THR A 110 -8.91 -12.19 0.06
C THR A 110 -8.54 -10.86 0.73
N ALA A 111 -8.36 -9.84 -0.09
CA ALA A 111 -7.97 -8.49 0.33
C ALA A 111 -9.20 -7.57 0.27
N VAL A 112 -9.62 -7.02 1.40
CA VAL A 112 -10.87 -6.27 1.52
C VAL A 112 -10.62 -4.84 1.99
N ASP A 113 -11.22 -3.89 1.29
CA ASP A 113 -11.29 -2.48 1.71
C ASP A 113 -12.63 -1.87 1.28
N VAL A 114 -13.08 -0.85 1.99
CA VAL A 114 -14.31 -0.11 1.62
C VAL A 114 -14.07 0.82 0.42
N SER A 115 -12.85 1.24 0.21
CA SER A 115 -12.46 2.15 -0.87
C SER A 115 -12.24 1.39 -2.18
N GLU A 116 -13.15 1.57 -3.15
CA GLU A 116 -13.00 1.03 -4.51
C GLU A 116 -11.66 1.43 -5.16
N PHE A 117 -11.22 2.67 -4.93
CA PHE A 117 -9.93 3.15 -5.42
C PHE A 117 -8.75 2.37 -4.82
N ALA A 118 -8.78 2.14 -3.50
CA ALA A 118 -7.73 1.36 -2.83
C ALA A 118 -7.70 -0.09 -3.32
N VAL A 119 -8.87 -0.71 -3.47
CA VAL A 119 -9.02 -2.08 -4.01
C VAL A 119 -8.50 -2.19 -5.45
N GLU A 120 -8.78 -1.20 -6.28
CA GLU A 120 -8.24 -1.16 -7.65
C GLU A 120 -6.70 -1.01 -7.65
N CYS A 121 -6.14 -0.19 -6.76
CA CYS A 121 -4.70 -0.11 -6.57
C CYS A 121 -4.11 -1.46 -6.11
N ALA A 122 -4.77 -2.15 -5.18
CA ALA A 122 -4.35 -3.48 -4.71
C ALA A 122 -4.35 -4.50 -5.86
N ARG A 123 -5.38 -4.49 -6.71
CA ARG A 123 -5.48 -5.37 -7.89
C ARG A 123 -4.33 -5.12 -8.87
N ARG A 124 -4.06 -3.85 -9.22
CA ARG A 124 -2.95 -3.49 -10.10
C ARG A 124 -1.59 -3.89 -9.53
N ASN A 125 -1.43 -3.76 -8.22
CA ASN A 125 -0.23 -4.22 -7.55
C ASN A 125 -0.12 -5.75 -7.57
N ALA A 126 -1.22 -6.50 -7.43
CA ALA A 126 -1.24 -7.96 -7.55
C ALA A 126 -0.84 -8.41 -8.98
N GLU A 127 -1.41 -7.80 -10.01
CA GLU A 127 -1.07 -8.05 -11.42
C GLU A 127 0.41 -7.74 -11.69
N ARG A 128 0.90 -6.60 -11.19
CA ARG A 128 2.32 -6.17 -11.34
C ARG A 128 3.31 -7.19 -10.80
N ASN A 129 2.91 -7.92 -9.75
CA ASN A 129 3.73 -8.94 -9.09
C ASN A 129 3.46 -10.37 -9.57
N GLY A 130 2.56 -10.58 -10.54
CA GLY A 130 2.14 -11.91 -11.00
C GLY A 130 1.38 -12.70 -9.92
N LEU A 131 0.65 -12.02 -9.04
CA LEU A 131 -0.09 -12.60 -7.91
C LEU A 131 -1.62 -12.54 -8.09
N GLY A 132 -2.12 -12.12 -9.25
CA GLY A 132 -3.55 -11.97 -9.52
C GLY A 132 -4.35 -13.26 -9.36
N ASP A 133 -3.75 -14.41 -9.65
CA ASP A 133 -4.42 -15.73 -9.51
C ASP A 133 -4.54 -16.17 -8.03
N VAL A 134 -3.72 -15.63 -7.14
CA VAL A 134 -3.69 -15.98 -5.72
C VAL A 134 -4.46 -14.97 -4.87
N MET A 135 -4.56 -13.72 -5.35
CA MET A 135 -5.12 -12.61 -4.58
C MET A 135 -6.41 -12.08 -5.19
N GLU A 136 -7.51 -12.24 -4.46
CA GLU A 136 -8.81 -11.64 -4.74
C GLU A 136 -8.94 -10.29 -4.02
N CYS A 137 -9.33 -9.24 -4.74
CA CYS A 137 -9.52 -7.89 -4.19
C CYS A 137 -11.00 -7.51 -4.20
N VAL A 138 -11.56 -7.26 -3.02
CA VAL A 138 -13.00 -7.04 -2.80
C VAL A 138 -13.26 -5.66 -2.21
N ALA A 139 -14.10 -4.87 -2.88
CA ALA A 139 -14.60 -3.60 -2.34
C ALA A 139 -15.83 -3.88 -1.47
N ALA A 140 -15.67 -3.84 -0.15
CA ALA A 140 -16.75 -4.09 0.80
C ALA A 140 -16.44 -3.46 2.17
N ASN A 141 -17.51 -3.17 2.91
CA ASN A 141 -17.40 -2.85 4.32
C ASN A 141 -17.09 -4.14 5.11
N VAL A 142 -15.93 -4.18 5.74
CA VAL A 142 -15.46 -5.34 6.51
C VAL A 142 -16.45 -5.72 7.63
N PHE A 143 -17.07 -4.75 8.29
CA PHE A 143 -18.02 -5.00 9.37
C PHE A 143 -19.31 -5.67 8.91
N ASP A 144 -19.69 -5.47 7.65
CA ASP A 144 -20.86 -6.15 7.04
C ASP A 144 -20.45 -7.51 6.45
N LEU A 145 -19.21 -7.60 5.92
CA LEU A 145 -18.69 -8.81 5.30
C LEU A 145 -18.39 -9.93 6.31
N LEU A 146 -17.76 -9.62 7.44
CA LEU A 146 -17.33 -10.63 8.41
C LEU A 146 -18.48 -11.48 8.95
N PRO A 147 -19.65 -10.93 9.36
CA PRO A 147 -20.80 -11.74 9.76
C PRO A 147 -21.31 -12.67 8.66
N ALA A 148 -21.28 -12.23 7.40
CA ALA A 148 -21.68 -13.05 6.26
C ALA A 148 -20.69 -14.20 6.00
N LEU A 149 -19.39 -13.93 6.08
CA LEU A 149 -18.34 -14.95 5.95
C LEU A 149 -18.38 -15.99 7.08
N ALA A 150 -18.73 -15.56 8.31
CA ALA A 150 -18.85 -16.47 9.44
C ALA A 150 -19.92 -17.56 9.24
N GLN A 151 -20.93 -17.29 8.41
CA GLN A 151 -22.02 -18.23 8.08
C GLN A 151 -21.66 -19.15 6.91
N GLN A 152 -20.58 -18.88 6.20
CA GLN A 152 -20.13 -19.68 5.06
C GLN A 152 -19.25 -20.87 5.51
N PRO A 153 -19.20 -21.96 4.72
CA PRO A 153 -18.31 -23.08 5.01
C PRO A 153 -16.84 -22.75 4.83
N VAL A 154 -16.53 -21.72 4.04
CA VAL A 154 -15.16 -21.25 3.80
C VAL A 154 -14.60 -20.67 5.10
N LYS A 155 -13.42 -21.11 5.48
CA LYS A 155 -12.68 -20.62 6.65
C LYS A 155 -11.33 -20.07 6.21
N TYR A 156 -10.93 -19.01 6.87
CA TYR A 156 -9.58 -18.45 6.73
C TYR A 156 -8.70 -19.01 7.86
N ASP A 157 -7.46 -19.30 7.51
CA ASP A 157 -6.49 -19.84 8.47
C ASP A 157 -5.75 -18.71 9.20
N PHE A 158 -5.76 -17.51 8.57
CA PHE A 158 -4.99 -16.37 9.04
C PHE A 158 -5.63 -15.05 8.57
#